data_8497099fcce8f53c91879cfedcac50cd
#
_entry.id   8497099fcce8f53c91879cfedcac50cd
#
_cell.length_a   1.000
_cell.length_b   1.000
_cell.length_c   1.000
_cell.angle_alpha   90.00
_cell.angle_beta   90.00
_cell.angle_gamma   90.00
#
_symmetry.space_group_name_H-M   'P 1'
#
loop_
_entity.id
_entity.type
_entity.pdbx_description
1 polymer ?
#
loop_
_entity_poly.entity_id
_entity_poly.type
_entity_poly.pdbx_seq_one_letter_code
_entity_poly.pdbx_strand_id
1 'polypeptide(L)'
;MNNSEIWVDNSDHGDWMVEFIPCKKGQNFSRDNLLDLISCWNKKIDEEAYEILMAVILQPKEKSEEYDFLWQLELWTKDRDIFWTEWRNNHENSWNEDFGSIATFLTDEIFDFKVYLRGELKPLDESNYHQEFKYCSLKKDHNLSEVLDFENNYQNLISTKKIKGSTLTAFLKPLSDHKLNNFDLIWHSCYEDLDALDESSKIIDEGLSSIFDIHSTQHVGKRIR
;
A
#
# COMPACT_ATOMS: atom_id res chain seq x y z
N MET A 1 -22.66 -11.85 -13.99
CA MET A 1 -21.86 -10.69 -14.40
C MET A 1 -20.39 -11.05 -14.29
N ASN A 2 -19.56 -10.50 -15.12
CA ASN A 2 -18.15 -10.96 -15.21
C ASN A 2 -17.33 -10.20 -14.15
N ASN A 3 -16.71 -10.90 -13.20
CA ASN A 3 -15.87 -10.30 -12.15
C ASN A 3 -14.66 -9.49 -12.70
N SER A 4 -14.47 -9.46 -14.02
CA SER A 4 -13.43 -8.67 -14.67
C SER A 4 -13.66 -7.16 -14.65
N GLU A 5 -14.89 -6.70 -14.46
CA GLU A 5 -15.25 -5.27 -14.53
C GLU A 5 -14.67 -4.46 -13.36
N ILE A 6 -14.46 -5.07 -12.20
CA ILE A 6 -13.87 -4.37 -11.06
C ILE A 6 -12.36 -4.17 -11.19
N TRP A 7 -11.70 -4.96 -12.05
CA TRP A 7 -10.27 -4.89 -12.32
C TRP A 7 -9.95 -4.05 -13.56
N VAL A 8 -10.71 -2.97 -13.74
CA VAL A 8 -10.44 -1.96 -14.77
C VAL A 8 -9.83 -0.75 -14.11
N ASP A 9 -8.69 -0.32 -14.60
CA ASP A 9 -8.08 0.92 -14.16
C ASP A 9 -8.85 2.10 -14.76
N ASN A 10 -9.31 3.01 -13.91
CA ASN A 10 -10.02 4.22 -14.32
C ASN A 10 -9.07 5.38 -14.64
N SER A 11 -7.77 5.14 -14.61
CA SER A 11 -6.74 6.15 -14.83
C SER A 11 -5.88 5.85 -16.05
N ASP A 12 -5.39 6.92 -16.68
CA ASP A 12 -4.38 6.86 -17.74
C ASP A 12 -2.94 6.71 -17.17
N HIS A 13 -2.79 6.38 -15.88
CA HIS A 13 -1.50 6.35 -15.19
C HIS A 13 -0.62 5.14 -15.54
N GLY A 14 -1.15 4.17 -16.30
CA GLY A 14 -0.38 3.01 -16.73
C GLY A 14 -0.43 1.81 -15.78
N ASP A 15 0.34 0.78 -16.09
CA ASP A 15 0.35 -0.49 -15.36
C ASP A 15 1.38 -0.45 -14.22
N TRP A 16 0.93 -0.07 -13.03
CA TRP A 16 1.76 0.03 -11.82
C TRP A 16 1.31 -0.90 -10.71
N MET A 17 2.22 -1.16 -9.82
CA MET A 17 2.04 -2.04 -8.68
C MET A 17 2.60 -1.44 -7.40
N VAL A 18 2.18 -1.97 -6.29
CA VAL A 18 2.71 -1.66 -4.97
C VAL A 18 3.21 -2.93 -4.30
N GLU A 19 4.36 -2.84 -3.66
CA GLU A 19 4.94 -3.86 -2.81
C GLU A 19 5.05 -3.34 -1.38
N PHE A 20 4.74 -4.20 -0.42
CA PHE A 20 4.96 -3.95 1.00
C PHE A 20 5.99 -4.96 1.50
N ILE A 21 7.14 -4.46 1.92
CA ILE A 21 8.22 -5.26 2.47
C ILE A 21 8.13 -5.18 3.99
N PRO A 22 7.79 -6.28 4.68
CA PRO A 22 7.79 -6.30 6.14
C PRO A 22 9.20 -6.05 6.67
N CYS A 23 9.32 -5.22 7.70
CA CYS A 23 10.59 -4.86 8.30
C CYS A 23 10.57 -5.06 9.81
N LYS A 24 11.68 -5.58 10.37
CA LYS A 24 11.92 -5.68 11.80
C LYS A 24 12.98 -4.66 12.22
N LYS A 25 12.76 -4.04 13.38
CA LYS A 25 13.76 -3.14 14.00
C LYS A 25 14.95 -3.94 14.50
N GLY A 26 16.14 -3.53 14.08
CA GLY A 26 17.39 -4.09 14.58
C GLY A 26 17.79 -3.51 15.94
N GLN A 27 18.89 -4.03 16.50
CA GLN A 27 19.40 -3.60 17.82
C GLN A 27 19.84 -2.12 17.87
N ASN A 28 20.23 -1.56 16.73
CA ASN A 28 20.67 -0.17 16.58
C ASN A 28 19.59 0.72 15.97
N PHE A 29 18.31 0.27 15.98
CA PHE A 29 17.22 1.06 15.42
C PHE A 29 17.04 2.36 16.23
N SER A 30 17.13 3.48 15.53
CA SER A 30 16.78 4.81 16.02
C SER A 30 16.22 5.62 14.85
N ARG A 31 15.58 6.75 15.15
CA ARG A 31 15.10 7.66 14.10
C ARG A 31 16.25 8.15 13.21
N ASP A 32 17.37 8.53 13.81
CA ASP A 32 18.50 9.09 13.07
C ASP A 32 19.16 8.02 12.20
N ASN A 33 19.38 6.81 12.73
CA ASN A 33 19.92 5.69 11.96
C ASN A 33 18.99 5.28 10.81
N LEU A 34 17.66 5.35 11.02
CA LEU A 34 16.69 5.10 9.93
C LEU A 34 16.76 6.18 8.85
N LEU A 35 16.95 7.44 9.20
CA LEU A 35 17.12 8.52 8.22
C LEU A 35 18.42 8.37 7.42
N ASP A 36 19.50 7.94 8.06
CA ASP A 36 20.76 7.64 7.38
C ASP A 36 20.60 6.46 6.40
N LEU A 37 19.92 5.39 6.84
CA LEU A 37 19.60 4.24 5.99
C LEU A 37 18.78 4.68 4.75
N ILE A 38 17.73 5.49 4.95
CA ILE A 38 16.91 6.04 3.86
C ILE A 38 17.76 6.86 2.88
N SER A 39 18.65 7.70 3.41
CA SER A 39 19.54 8.51 2.59
C SER A 39 20.48 7.67 1.71
N CYS A 40 21.06 6.62 2.31
CA CYS A 40 21.91 5.66 1.60
C CYS A 40 21.12 4.88 0.53
N TRP A 41 19.89 4.47 0.86
CA TRP A 41 19.02 3.80 -0.09
C TRP A 41 18.68 4.69 -1.28
N ASN A 42 18.22 5.93 -1.05
CA ASN A 42 17.91 6.88 -2.11
C ASN A 42 19.12 7.14 -3.04
N LYS A 43 20.31 7.33 -2.44
CA LYS A 43 21.54 7.50 -3.20
C LYS A 43 21.82 6.30 -4.11
N LYS A 44 21.65 5.07 -3.60
CA LYS A 44 21.87 3.85 -4.38
C LYS A 44 20.85 3.73 -5.53
N ILE A 45 19.56 4.02 -5.26
CA ILE A 45 18.52 4.03 -6.30
C ILE A 45 18.85 5.03 -7.42
N ASP A 46 19.38 6.21 -7.06
CA ASP A 46 19.78 7.25 -8.05
C ASP A 46 21.02 6.83 -8.85
N GLU A 47 22.03 6.24 -8.18
CA GLU A 47 23.26 5.77 -8.83
C GLU A 47 23.00 4.65 -9.85
N GLU A 48 22.06 3.75 -9.57
CA GLU A 48 21.69 2.62 -10.45
C GLU A 48 20.58 3.00 -11.43
N ALA A 49 20.04 4.22 -11.33
CA ALA A 49 18.94 4.72 -12.16
C ALA A 49 17.67 3.84 -12.15
N TYR A 50 17.35 3.24 -10.98
CA TYR A 50 16.11 2.48 -10.83
C TYR A 50 14.88 3.39 -10.87
N GLU A 51 13.89 3.01 -11.66
CA GLU A 51 12.60 3.73 -11.76
C GLU A 51 11.64 3.34 -10.61
N ILE A 52 11.84 3.95 -9.44
CA ILE A 52 10.91 3.84 -8.31
C ILE A 52 9.96 5.04 -8.38
N LEU A 53 8.67 4.78 -8.52
CA LEU A 53 7.64 5.81 -8.61
C LEU A 53 7.44 6.54 -7.28
N MET A 54 7.38 5.76 -6.20
CA MET A 54 7.27 6.27 -4.84
C MET A 54 7.83 5.25 -3.85
N ALA A 55 8.37 5.72 -2.74
CA ALA A 55 8.67 4.89 -1.59
C ALA A 55 8.19 5.55 -0.30
N VAL A 56 7.68 4.71 0.61
CA VAL A 56 7.04 5.14 1.85
C VAL A 56 7.41 4.22 2.99
N ILE A 57 7.61 4.76 4.18
CA ILE A 57 7.62 3.96 5.40
C ILE A 57 6.25 4.04 6.06
N LEU A 58 5.65 2.87 6.32
CA LEU A 58 4.36 2.74 6.98
C LEU A 58 4.55 2.17 8.38
N GLN A 59 4.13 2.93 9.36
CA GLN A 59 4.10 2.48 10.74
C GLN A 59 2.68 2.03 11.10
N PRO A 60 2.47 0.77 11.54
CA PRO A 60 1.16 0.31 11.93
C PRO A 60 0.66 1.07 13.16
N LYS A 61 -0.63 1.41 13.17
CA LYS A 61 -1.30 2.08 14.31
C LYS A 61 -1.41 1.12 15.49
N GLU A 62 -1.71 -0.15 15.19
CA GLU A 62 -1.71 -1.23 16.17
C GLU A 62 -0.45 -2.09 16.00
N LYS A 63 0.10 -2.57 17.12
CA LYS A 63 1.31 -3.38 17.08
C LYS A 63 1.06 -4.67 16.29
N SER A 64 1.86 -4.89 15.26
CA SER A 64 1.92 -6.16 14.53
C SER A 64 2.93 -7.11 15.16
N GLU A 65 2.62 -8.42 15.19
CA GLU A 65 3.60 -9.45 15.54
C GLU A 65 4.49 -9.83 14.36
N GLU A 66 4.05 -9.55 13.13
CA GLU A 66 4.72 -9.95 11.90
C GLU A 66 5.81 -8.96 11.49
N TYR A 67 5.60 -7.66 11.73
CA TYR A 67 6.55 -6.60 11.37
C TYR A 67 6.46 -5.41 12.34
N ASP A 68 7.50 -4.59 12.37
CA ASP A 68 7.53 -3.35 13.14
C ASP A 68 7.14 -2.14 12.27
N PHE A 69 7.42 -2.21 10.97
CA PHE A 69 6.98 -1.26 9.95
C PHE A 69 7.00 -1.92 8.57
N LEU A 70 6.32 -1.32 7.60
CA LEU A 70 6.37 -1.73 6.21
C LEU A 70 7.18 -0.71 5.40
N TRP A 71 7.99 -1.21 4.49
CA TRP A 71 8.60 -0.40 3.44
C TRP A 71 7.77 -0.60 2.17
N GLN A 72 7.02 0.43 1.79
CA GLN A 72 6.20 0.43 0.57
C GLN A 72 7.05 0.89 -0.59
N LEU A 73 6.99 0.16 -1.69
CA LEU A 73 7.54 0.55 -2.98
C LEU A 73 6.43 0.60 -4.02
N GLU A 74 6.41 1.63 -4.85
CA GLU A 74 5.57 1.72 -6.04
C GLU A 74 6.43 1.69 -7.28
N LEU A 75 6.12 0.78 -8.18
CA LEU A 75 6.90 0.42 -9.35
C LEU A 75 6.01 0.27 -10.58
N TRP A 76 6.57 0.45 -11.76
CA TRP A 76 5.93 -0.08 -12.96
C TRP A 76 6.00 -1.61 -12.94
N THR A 77 4.89 -2.29 -13.23
CA THR A 77 4.83 -3.75 -13.21
C THR A 77 5.91 -4.39 -14.09
N LYS A 78 6.23 -3.78 -15.23
CA LYS A 78 7.28 -4.23 -16.17
C LYS A 78 8.70 -4.20 -15.59
N ASP A 79 8.99 -3.32 -14.62
CA ASP A 79 10.34 -3.07 -14.11
C ASP A 79 10.63 -3.84 -12.82
N ARG A 80 9.61 -4.39 -12.20
CA ARG A 80 9.68 -5.10 -10.91
C ARG A 80 10.71 -6.23 -10.87
N ASP A 81 10.64 -7.15 -11.82
CA ASP A 81 11.50 -8.34 -11.83
C ASP A 81 12.96 -7.97 -12.12
N ILE A 82 13.18 -6.94 -12.95
CA ILE A 82 14.51 -6.39 -13.22
C ILE A 82 15.09 -5.80 -11.94
N PHE A 83 14.33 -4.91 -11.28
CA PHE A 83 14.74 -4.29 -10.01
C PHE A 83 15.15 -5.33 -8.97
N TRP A 84 14.32 -6.34 -8.68
CA TRP A 84 14.62 -7.33 -7.66
C TRP A 84 15.76 -8.26 -8.04
N THR A 85 15.89 -8.61 -9.32
CA THR A 85 17.01 -9.44 -9.80
C THR A 85 18.34 -8.71 -9.62
N GLU A 86 18.41 -7.45 -10.01
CA GLU A 86 19.61 -6.64 -9.89
C GLU A 86 19.93 -6.33 -8.42
N TRP A 87 18.91 -5.97 -7.63
CA TRP A 87 19.10 -5.71 -6.20
C TRP A 87 19.68 -6.92 -5.46
N ARG A 88 19.09 -8.11 -5.65
CA ARG A 88 19.59 -9.34 -5.02
C ARG A 88 20.99 -9.70 -5.44
N ASN A 89 21.31 -9.56 -6.71
CA ASN A 89 22.62 -9.93 -7.23
C ASN A 89 23.73 -8.96 -6.80
N ASN A 90 23.44 -7.67 -6.72
CA ASN A 90 24.45 -6.64 -6.62
C ASN A 90 24.52 -5.98 -5.23
N HIS A 91 23.40 -5.96 -4.48
CA HIS A 91 23.26 -5.09 -3.32
C HIS A 91 22.81 -5.78 -2.03
N GLU A 92 21.96 -6.79 -2.09
CA GLU A 92 21.28 -7.34 -0.91
C GLU A 92 22.24 -7.78 0.20
N ASN A 93 23.33 -8.47 -0.14
CA ASN A 93 24.29 -8.94 0.87
C ASN A 93 24.99 -7.77 1.57
N SER A 94 25.57 -6.85 0.80
CA SER A 94 26.24 -5.66 1.37
C SER A 94 25.26 -4.77 2.13
N TRP A 95 24.04 -4.65 1.66
CA TRP A 95 22.99 -3.92 2.35
C TRP A 95 22.66 -4.52 3.71
N ASN A 96 22.51 -5.83 3.80
CA ASN A 96 22.24 -6.53 5.05
C ASN A 96 23.43 -6.46 6.02
N GLU A 97 24.67 -6.49 5.53
CA GLU A 97 25.87 -6.29 6.35
C GLU A 97 25.92 -4.89 6.95
N ASP A 98 25.66 -3.85 6.15
CA ASP A 98 25.78 -2.45 6.55
C ASP A 98 24.59 -2.00 7.42
N PHE A 99 23.38 -2.42 7.10
CA PHE A 99 22.15 -1.87 7.67
C PHE A 99 21.29 -2.86 8.45
N GLY A 100 21.59 -4.16 8.44
CA GLY A 100 20.81 -5.18 9.16
C GLY A 100 20.71 -4.97 10.67
N SER A 101 21.67 -4.26 11.28
CA SER A 101 21.59 -3.87 12.70
C SER A 101 20.58 -2.73 12.95
N ILE A 102 20.20 -1.97 11.92
CA ILE A 102 19.20 -0.89 11.98
C ILE A 102 17.81 -1.47 11.65
N ALA A 103 17.68 -2.13 10.51
CA ALA A 103 16.44 -2.76 10.08
C ALA A 103 16.72 -4.01 9.25
N THR A 104 15.96 -5.07 9.50
CA THR A 104 15.94 -6.28 8.66
C THR A 104 14.74 -6.23 7.74
N PHE A 105 15.00 -6.34 6.45
CA PHE A 105 13.99 -6.41 5.41
C PHE A 105 13.65 -7.87 5.13
N LEU A 106 12.39 -8.26 5.30
CA LEU A 106 11.93 -9.63 5.08
C LEU A 106 11.54 -9.78 3.59
N THR A 107 12.55 -9.81 2.74
CA THR A 107 12.37 -9.81 1.26
C THR A 107 11.73 -11.09 0.71
N ASP A 108 11.70 -12.17 1.49
CA ASP A 108 10.97 -13.40 1.16
C ASP A 108 9.47 -13.34 1.54
N GLU A 109 9.05 -12.29 2.27
CA GLU A 109 7.68 -12.08 2.75
C GLU A 109 7.00 -10.85 2.11
N ILE A 110 7.45 -10.43 0.94
CA ILE A 110 6.89 -9.27 0.23
C ILE A 110 5.43 -9.54 -0.14
N PHE A 111 4.57 -8.56 0.14
CA PHE A 111 3.20 -8.52 -0.34
C PHE A 111 3.14 -7.63 -1.58
N ASP A 112 2.81 -8.19 -2.73
CA ASP A 112 2.76 -7.49 -4.01
C ASP A 112 1.36 -7.46 -4.60
N PHE A 113 0.95 -6.27 -5.06
CA PHE A 113 -0.40 -6.02 -5.55
C PHE A 113 -0.37 -5.20 -6.82
N LYS A 114 -1.22 -5.57 -7.78
CA LYS A 114 -1.61 -4.67 -8.85
C LYS A 114 -2.58 -3.62 -8.29
N VAL A 115 -2.35 -2.36 -8.66
CA VAL A 115 -3.16 -1.23 -8.22
C VAL A 115 -4.19 -0.89 -9.29
N TYR A 116 -5.46 -0.77 -8.89
CA TYR A 116 -6.56 -0.30 -9.71
C TYR A 116 -7.11 0.97 -9.09
N LEU A 117 -6.70 2.10 -9.63
CA LEU A 117 -7.07 3.41 -9.10
C LEU A 117 -8.58 3.67 -9.27
N ARG A 118 -9.23 4.16 -8.21
CA ARG A 118 -10.69 4.37 -8.14
C ARG A 118 -11.08 5.81 -7.87
N GLY A 119 -10.19 6.74 -8.04
CA GLY A 119 -10.43 8.15 -7.85
C GLY A 119 -9.26 8.98 -8.39
N GLU A 120 -9.27 10.25 -8.09
CA GLU A 120 -8.17 11.13 -8.44
C GLU A 120 -6.94 10.80 -7.56
N LEU A 121 -5.81 10.54 -8.19
CA LEU A 121 -4.52 10.46 -7.50
C LEU A 121 -4.01 11.88 -7.27
N LYS A 122 -3.81 12.23 -5.99
CA LYS A 122 -3.18 13.50 -5.63
C LYS A 122 -1.76 13.26 -5.17
N PRO A 123 -0.82 14.13 -5.54
CA PRO A 123 0.53 14.05 -5.03
C PRO A 123 0.50 14.10 -3.50
N LEU A 124 1.19 13.14 -2.86
CA LEU A 124 1.51 13.23 -1.45
C LEU A 124 2.62 14.26 -1.29
N ASP A 125 2.41 15.23 -0.43
CA ASP A 125 3.50 16.09 0.00
C ASP A 125 4.45 15.32 0.96
N GLU A 126 5.48 15.99 1.49
CA GLU A 126 6.42 15.37 2.45
C GLU A 126 5.82 15.14 3.85
N SER A 127 4.54 15.47 4.04
CA SER A 127 3.85 15.33 5.32
C SER A 127 3.54 13.87 5.67
N ASN A 128 3.21 13.63 6.92
CA ASN A 128 2.64 12.35 7.33
C ASN A 128 1.23 12.24 6.73
N TYR A 129 0.86 11.05 6.34
CA TYR A 129 -0.49 10.73 5.88
C TYR A 129 -0.93 9.39 6.48
N HIS A 130 -2.23 9.12 6.39
CA HIS A 130 -2.85 7.95 6.98
C HIS A 130 -3.33 7.02 5.87
N GLN A 131 -2.98 5.75 6.00
CA GLN A 131 -3.44 4.69 5.09
C GLN A 131 -4.31 3.69 5.83
N GLU A 132 -5.32 3.19 5.16
CA GLU A 132 -6.12 2.08 5.59
C GLU A 132 -6.24 1.03 4.49
N PHE A 133 -6.05 -0.23 4.89
CA PHE A 133 -6.31 -1.39 4.06
C PHE A 133 -7.50 -2.14 4.65
N LYS A 134 -8.56 -2.28 3.87
CA LYS A 134 -9.72 -3.10 4.19
C LYS A 134 -9.66 -4.38 3.39
N TYR A 135 -9.41 -5.47 4.08
CA TYR A 135 -9.37 -6.82 3.52
C TYR A 135 -10.80 -7.36 3.50
N CYS A 136 -11.35 -7.56 2.31
CA CYS A 136 -12.74 -7.88 2.08
C CYS A 136 -12.90 -9.32 1.58
N SER A 137 -13.58 -10.16 2.37
CA SER A 137 -13.96 -11.51 1.96
C SER A 137 -15.43 -11.52 1.58
N LEU A 138 -15.75 -11.99 0.37
CA LEU A 138 -17.09 -11.98 -0.18
C LEU A 138 -18.01 -12.95 0.59
N LYS A 139 -19.15 -12.46 1.03
CA LYS A 139 -20.18 -13.29 1.68
C LYS A 139 -20.88 -14.19 0.67
N LYS A 140 -21.40 -15.30 1.17
CA LYS A 140 -22.20 -16.24 0.36
C LYS A 140 -23.36 -15.50 -0.30
N ASP A 141 -23.64 -15.89 -1.55
CA ASP A 141 -24.73 -15.36 -2.38
C ASP A 141 -24.54 -13.90 -2.88
N HIS A 142 -23.37 -13.30 -2.64
CA HIS A 142 -22.97 -12.01 -3.21
C HIS A 142 -21.96 -12.18 -4.35
N ASN A 143 -21.77 -11.13 -5.13
CA ASN A 143 -20.77 -11.09 -6.20
C ASN A 143 -19.93 -9.82 -6.13
N LEU A 144 -18.72 -9.92 -6.63
CA LEU A 144 -17.73 -8.85 -6.51
C LEU A 144 -18.11 -7.56 -7.26
N SER A 145 -18.98 -7.68 -8.30
CA SER A 145 -19.44 -6.50 -9.06
C SER A 145 -20.35 -5.57 -8.25
N GLU A 146 -20.94 -6.05 -7.14
CA GLU A 146 -21.78 -5.22 -6.26
C GLU A 146 -20.97 -4.08 -5.60
N VAL A 147 -19.65 -4.23 -5.50
CA VAL A 147 -18.78 -3.17 -5.00
C VAL A 147 -18.77 -1.94 -5.89
N LEU A 148 -18.98 -2.10 -7.20
CA LEU A 148 -19.01 -1.00 -8.14
C LEU A 148 -20.23 -0.09 -7.93
N ASP A 149 -21.37 -0.68 -7.58
CA ASP A 149 -22.58 0.09 -7.26
C ASP A 149 -22.36 0.93 -5.98
N PHE A 150 -21.69 0.37 -4.99
CA PHE A 150 -21.31 1.13 -3.81
C PHE A 150 -20.28 2.22 -4.15
N GLU A 151 -19.23 1.90 -4.91
CA GLU A 151 -18.17 2.83 -5.27
C GLU A 151 -18.73 4.06 -6.02
N ASN A 152 -19.64 3.85 -6.97
CA ASN A 152 -20.30 4.96 -7.70
C ASN A 152 -21.02 5.92 -6.75
N ASN A 153 -21.57 5.41 -5.64
CA ASN A 153 -22.22 6.22 -4.62
C ASN A 153 -21.22 6.81 -3.61
N TYR A 154 -20.11 6.14 -3.34
CA TYR A 154 -19.12 6.52 -2.36
C TYR A 154 -18.53 7.91 -2.63
N GLN A 155 -18.13 8.21 -3.86
CA GLN A 155 -17.60 9.51 -4.24
C GLN A 155 -18.60 10.65 -4.00
N ASN A 156 -19.88 10.39 -4.24
CA ASN A 156 -20.95 11.33 -3.96
C ASN A 156 -21.15 11.54 -2.45
N LEU A 157 -21.05 10.47 -1.65
CA LEU A 157 -21.14 10.52 -0.18
C LEU A 157 -19.97 11.31 0.42
N ILE A 158 -18.75 11.05 -0.02
CA ILE A 158 -17.54 11.79 0.40
C ILE A 158 -17.70 13.28 0.08
N SER A 159 -18.11 13.62 -1.13
CA SER A 159 -18.34 15.00 -1.55
C SER A 159 -19.44 15.68 -0.74
N THR A 160 -20.58 15.00 -0.52
CA THR A 160 -21.74 15.54 0.22
C THR A 160 -21.40 15.78 1.69
N LYS A 161 -20.68 14.88 2.32
CA LYS A 161 -20.18 14.99 3.70
C LYS A 161 -18.99 15.94 3.82
N LYS A 162 -18.46 16.45 2.70
CA LYS A 162 -17.30 17.35 2.63
C LYS A 162 -16.03 16.76 3.26
N ILE A 163 -15.88 15.44 3.21
CA ILE A 163 -14.66 14.78 3.62
C ILE A 163 -13.56 15.13 2.60
N LYS A 164 -12.49 15.74 3.09
CA LYS A 164 -11.40 16.26 2.27
C LYS A 164 -10.10 15.51 2.57
N GLY A 165 -9.08 15.75 1.75
CA GLY A 165 -7.74 15.22 1.99
C GLY A 165 -7.54 13.77 1.55
N SER A 166 -8.50 13.18 0.79
CA SER A 166 -8.22 11.93 0.08
C SER A 166 -7.14 12.16 -0.95
N THR A 167 -6.08 11.37 -0.89
CA THR A 167 -4.96 11.38 -1.84
C THR A 167 -4.97 10.18 -2.75
N LEU A 168 -5.57 9.06 -2.29
CA LEU A 168 -5.69 7.83 -3.03
C LEU A 168 -6.91 7.05 -2.56
N THR A 169 -7.65 6.49 -3.52
CA THR A 169 -8.55 5.35 -3.32
C THR A 169 -8.26 4.34 -4.42
N ALA A 170 -7.99 3.10 -4.06
CA ALA A 170 -7.65 2.05 -5.01
C ALA A 170 -8.17 0.69 -4.56
N PHE A 171 -8.37 -0.21 -5.52
CA PHE A 171 -8.50 -1.63 -5.29
C PHE A 171 -7.14 -2.28 -5.52
N LEU A 172 -6.72 -3.15 -4.59
CA LEU A 172 -5.49 -3.89 -4.70
C LEU A 172 -5.81 -5.35 -4.98
N LYS A 173 -5.17 -5.89 -6.03
CA LYS A 173 -5.28 -7.30 -6.41
C LYS A 173 -3.93 -7.98 -6.17
N PRO A 174 -3.86 -9.04 -5.34
CA PRO A 174 -2.63 -9.81 -5.15
C PRO A 174 -2.07 -10.32 -6.46
N LEU A 175 -0.74 -10.21 -6.63
CA LEU A 175 -0.02 -10.69 -7.82
C LEU A 175 0.65 -12.04 -7.55
N SER A 176 1.22 -12.21 -6.37
CA SER A 176 1.86 -13.46 -5.97
C SER A 176 0.98 -14.27 -5.02
N ASP A 177 1.34 -15.54 -4.86
CA ASP A 177 0.62 -16.49 -4.01
C ASP A 177 1.09 -16.30 -2.55
N HIS A 178 0.32 -15.57 -1.77
CA HIS A 178 0.59 -15.35 -0.35
C HIS A 178 -0.71 -15.35 0.49
N LYS A 179 -0.57 -15.26 1.83
CA LYS A 179 -1.71 -15.35 2.78
C LYS A 179 -2.85 -14.34 2.52
N LEU A 180 -2.57 -13.22 1.87
CA LEU A 180 -3.59 -12.21 1.54
C LEU A 180 -4.45 -12.57 0.33
N ASN A 181 -4.14 -13.67 -0.40
CA ASN A 181 -4.99 -14.20 -1.47
C ASN A 181 -6.32 -14.78 -0.96
N ASN A 182 -6.49 -14.90 0.34
CA ASN A 182 -7.76 -15.33 0.95
C ASN A 182 -8.84 -14.23 0.93
N PHE A 183 -8.48 -13.01 0.50
CA PHE A 183 -9.42 -11.90 0.34
C PHE A 183 -9.77 -11.70 -1.13
N ASP A 184 -11.04 -11.43 -1.39
CA ASP A 184 -11.53 -11.22 -2.75
C ASP A 184 -11.22 -9.81 -3.26
N LEU A 185 -11.05 -8.85 -2.33
CA LEU A 185 -10.75 -7.46 -2.60
C LEU A 185 -9.98 -6.84 -1.44
N ILE A 186 -9.00 -5.99 -1.72
CA ILE A 186 -8.43 -5.08 -0.74
C ILE A 186 -8.77 -3.65 -1.17
N TRP A 187 -9.56 -2.96 -0.36
CA TRP A 187 -9.83 -1.54 -0.54
C TRP A 187 -8.76 -0.73 0.18
N HIS A 188 -8.02 0.07 -0.56
CA HIS A 188 -6.95 0.90 -0.04
C HIS A 188 -7.36 2.38 -0.10
N SER A 189 -7.21 3.08 1.01
CA SER A 189 -7.49 4.51 1.14
C SER A 189 -6.33 5.25 1.79
N CYS A 190 -5.99 6.42 1.24
CA CYS A 190 -5.00 7.34 1.82
C CYS A 190 -5.62 8.70 2.05
N TYR A 191 -5.34 9.29 3.21
CA TYR A 191 -5.80 10.62 3.61
C TYR A 191 -4.67 11.39 4.33
N GLU A 192 -4.64 12.70 4.14
CA GLU A 192 -3.76 13.61 4.89
C GLU A 192 -4.21 13.76 6.34
N ASP A 193 -5.50 13.63 6.60
CA ASP A 193 -6.12 13.84 7.91
C ASP A 193 -6.72 12.54 8.44
N LEU A 194 -6.44 12.23 9.72
CA LEU A 194 -6.90 10.99 10.35
C LEU A 194 -8.42 10.99 10.56
N ASP A 195 -9.01 12.12 10.95
CA ASP A 195 -10.45 12.20 11.19
C ASP A 195 -11.21 11.99 9.88
N ALA A 196 -10.67 12.51 8.77
CA ALA A 196 -11.21 12.29 7.42
C ALA A 196 -11.11 10.82 7.00
N LEU A 197 -9.98 10.15 7.30
CA LEU A 197 -9.84 8.70 7.07
C LEU A 197 -10.86 7.92 7.89
N ASP A 198 -10.98 8.21 9.18
CA ASP A 198 -11.89 7.50 10.09
C ASP A 198 -13.37 7.71 9.70
N GLU A 199 -13.74 8.88 9.19
CA GLU A 199 -15.09 9.13 8.68
C GLU A 199 -15.34 8.39 7.36
N SER A 200 -14.39 8.42 6.45
CA SER A 200 -14.42 7.66 5.21
C SER A 200 -14.52 6.16 5.46
N SER A 201 -13.72 5.64 6.40
CA SER A 201 -13.71 4.25 6.82
C SER A 201 -15.09 3.76 7.26
N LYS A 202 -15.81 4.55 8.08
CA LYS A 202 -17.19 4.23 8.51
C LYS A 202 -18.16 4.13 7.34
N ILE A 203 -18.04 5.02 6.36
CA ILE A 203 -18.90 4.96 5.16
C ILE A 203 -18.66 3.69 4.38
N ILE A 204 -17.37 3.29 4.25
CA ILE A 204 -17.01 2.05 3.54
C ILE A 204 -17.54 0.84 4.30
N ASP A 205 -17.36 0.78 5.62
CA ASP A 205 -17.86 -0.32 6.44
C ASP A 205 -19.39 -0.43 6.39
N GLU A 206 -20.11 0.67 6.52
CA GLU A 206 -21.57 0.71 6.43
C GLU A 206 -22.06 0.24 5.05
N GLY A 207 -21.38 0.64 3.97
CA GLY A 207 -21.78 0.32 2.62
C GLY A 207 -21.42 -1.11 2.19
N LEU A 208 -20.28 -1.63 2.63
CA LEU A 208 -19.77 -2.92 2.19
C LEU A 208 -20.07 -4.08 3.17
N SER A 209 -20.45 -3.80 4.42
CA SER A 209 -20.68 -4.85 5.44
C SER A 209 -21.80 -5.83 5.09
N SER A 210 -22.73 -5.46 4.21
CA SER A 210 -23.75 -6.40 3.72
C SER A 210 -23.19 -7.42 2.73
N ILE A 211 -22.13 -7.04 1.98
CA ILE A 211 -21.55 -7.81 0.88
C ILE A 211 -20.32 -8.59 1.35
N PHE A 212 -19.52 -8.00 2.25
CA PHE A 212 -18.23 -8.53 2.69
C PHE A 212 -18.13 -8.71 4.20
N ASP A 213 -17.32 -9.68 4.60
CA ASP A 213 -16.66 -9.70 5.90
C ASP A 213 -15.38 -8.87 5.75
N ILE A 214 -15.24 -7.82 6.60
CA ILE A 214 -14.18 -6.82 6.46
C ILE A 214 -13.24 -6.88 7.67
N HIS A 215 -11.95 -6.92 7.40
CA HIS A 215 -10.89 -6.70 8.39
C HIS A 215 -10.06 -5.49 7.96
N SER A 216 -9.74 -4.58 8.89
CA SER A 216 -9.02 -3.35 8.58
C SER A 216 -7.69 -3.27 9.31
N THR A 217 -6.69 -2.68 8.63
CA THR A 217 -5.44 -2.25 9.25
C THR A 217 -5.14 -0.81 8.88
N GLN A 218 -4.70 -0.01 9.87
CA GLN A 218 -4.37 1.39 9.65
C GLN A 218 -2.88 1.64 9.91
N HIS A 219 -2.31 2.53 9.11
CA HIS A 219 -0.90 2.89 9.16
C HIS A 219 -0.72 4.42 9.07
N VAL A 220 0.36 4.90 9.68
CA VAL A 220 0.86 6.27 9.42
C VAL A 220 2.01 6.16 8.45
N GLY A 221 1.89 6.81 7.31
CA GLY A 221 2.87 6.80 6.25
C GLY A 221 3.74 8.06 6.25
N LYS A 222 5.01 7.87 5.85
CA LYS A 222 5.91 8.97 5.55
C LYS A 222 6.63 8.68 4.24
N ARG A 223 6.43 9.56 3.27
CA ARG A 223 7.14 9.49 1.99
C ARG A 223 8.64 9.66 2.20
N ILE A 224 9.43 8.82 1.55
CA ILE A 224 10.89 8.82 1.61
C ILE A 224 11.55 8.98 0.23
N ARG A 225 10.73 8.81 -0.84
CA ARG A 225 11.11 9.07 -2.24
C ARG A 225 9.92 9.53 -3.06
#